data_14511bde6fd45a50a1f7f2ce30b6fee3
#
_entry.id   14511bde6fd45a50a1f7f2ce30b6fee3
#
_cell.length_a   1.000
_cell.length_b   1.000
_cell.length_c   1.000
_cell.angle_alpha   90.00
_cell.angle_beta   90.00
_cell.angle_gamma   90.00
#
_symmetry.space_group_name_H-M   'P 1'
#
loop_
_entity.id
_entity.type
_entity.pdbx_description
1 polymer ?
#
loop_
_entity_poly.entity_id
_entity_poly.type
_entity_poly.pdbx_seq_one_letter_code
_entity_poly.pdbx_strand_id
1 'polypeptide(L)'
;MYVDALFSKKQSQVKVVERVDGKRIYKDYPAIYEFYAEDPKGRFKGLHGESLTKFSCGSDADFRKTKRMNSNKNLFESDVKPVNKVLEKYYQHTNPAEMHVAFFDIETDFDRETGYSSPEDASNAILSVA
;
A
#
# COMPACT_ATOMS: atom_id res chain seq x y z
N MET A 1 6.26 12.73 9.29
CA MET A 1 6.64 11.51 8.59
C MET A 1 5.71 10.36 8.95
N TYR A 2 5.28 9.55 7.97
CA TYR A 2 4.37 8.42 8.24
C TYR A 2 5.13 7.15 8.64
N VAL A 3 4.51 6.35 9.49
CA VAL A 3 4.99 5.03 9.93
C VAL A 3 4.07 3.89 9.48
N ASP A 4 2.80 4.21 9.20
CA ASP A 4 1.81 3.26 8.73
C ASP A 4 0.69 3.97 7.96
N ALA A 5 -0.01 3.24 7.08
CA ALA A 5 -1.15 3.77 6.34
C ALA A 5 -2.16 2.66 6.04
N LEU A 6 -3.44 2.93 6.33
CA LEU A 6 -4.53 1.99 6.17
C LEU A 6 -5.66 2.58 5.34
N PHE A 7 -6.17 1.81 4.38
CA PHE A 7 -7.33 2.20 3.58
C PHE A 7 -8.63 1.65 4.16
N SER A 8 -9.57 2.56 4.46
CA SER A 8 -10.94 2.23 4.82
C SER A 8 -11.86 2.36 3.60
N LYS A 9 -12.21 1.22 2.99
CA LYS A 9 -13.11 1.20 1.84
C LYS A 9 -14.49 1.75 2.18
N LYS A 10 -15.01 1.47 3.38
CA LYS A 10 -16.32 1.91 3.85
C LYS A 10 -16.40 3.43 3.93
N GLN A 11 -15.33 4.08 4.33
CA GLN A 11 -15.25 5.54 4.50
C GLN A 11 -14.64 6.25 3.28
N SER A 12 -14.12 5.50 2.29
CA SER A 12 -13.34 6.04 1.18
C SER A 12 -12.19 6.96 1.66
N GLN A 13 -11.50 6.56 2.73
CA GLN A 13 -10.44 7.32 3.36
C GLN A 13 -9.19 6.48 3.57
N VAL A 14 -8.06 7.14 3.54
CA VAL A 14 -6.77 6.58 3.95
C VAL A 14 -6.37 7.23 5.28
N LYS A 15 -6.28 6.42 6.30
CA LYS A 15 -5.75 6.83 7.60
C LYS A 15 -4.25 6.63 7.60
N VAL A 16 -3.50 7.70 7.83
CA VAL A 16 -2.05 7.67 7.93
C VAL A 16 -1.65 7.90 9.37
N VAL A 17 -0.72 7.09 9.85
CA VAL A 17 -0.13 7.21 11.17
C VAL A 17 1.24 7.86 11.03
N GLU A 18 1.41 9.00 11.65
CA GLU A 18 2.69 9.69 11.74
C GLU A 18 3.32 9.50 13.13
N ARG A 19 4.62 9.62 13.20
CA ARG A 19 5.33 9.78 14.47
C ARG A 19 5.96 11.17 14.51
N VAL A 20 5.57 11.96 15.51
CA VAL A 20 6.10 13.29 15.77
C VAL A 20 6.46 13.36 17.25
N ASP A 21 7.72 13.68 17.57
CA ASP A 21 8.24 13.74 18.93
C ASP A 21 7.89 12.49 19.77
N GLY A 22 8.06 11.31 19.17
CA GLY A 22 7.77 10.02 19.79
C GLY A 22 6.29 9.65 19.90
N LYS A 23 5.37 10.56 19.58
CA LYS A 23 3.91 10.34 19.67
C LYS A 23 3.32 9.92 18.33
N ARG A 24 2.31 9.06 18.34
CA ARG A 24 1.52 8.70 17.16
C ARG A 24 0.44 9.75 16.92
N ILE A 25 0.41 10.28 15.70
CA ILE A 25 -0.61 11.20 15.22
C ILE A 25 -1.33 10.53 14.06
N TYR A 26 -2.65 10.59 14.06
CA TYR A 26 -3.50 10.00 13.03
C TYR A 26 -4.05 11.11 12.14
N LYS A 27 -3.90 10.94 10.83
CA LYS A 27 -4.44 11.84 9.81
C LYS A 27 -5.30 11.07 8.83
N ASP A 28 -6.46 11.61 8.52
CA ASP A 28 -7.37 11.03 7.55
C ASP A 28 -7.32 11.84 6.24
N TYR A 29 -7.13 11.13 5.14
CA TYR A 29 -7.12 11.71 3.80
C TYR A 29 -8.23 11.06 2.95
N PRO A 30 -8.90 11.82 2.09
CA PRO A 30 -9.81 11.21 1.12
C PRO A 30 -9.03 10.25 0.21
N ALA A 31 -9.63 9.11 -0.09
CA ALA A 31 -9.05 8.16 -1.02
C ALA A 31 -8.93 8.78 -2.42
N ILE A 32 -7.81 8.53 -3.10
CA ILE A 32 -7.54 9.03 -4.44
C ILE A 32 -7.74 7.89 -5.43
N TYR A 33 -8.66 8.09 -6.39
CA TYR A 33 -9.01 7.14 -7.43
C TYR A 33 -8.63 7.72 -8.78
N GLU A 34 -7.42 7.46 -9.24
CA GLU A 34 -6.86 8.00 -10.46
C GLU A 34 -6.14 6.94 -11.27
N PHE A 35 -6.22 7.05 -12.58
CA PHE A 35 -5.44 6.25 -13.52
C PHE A 35 -5.24 7.03 -14.83
N TYR A 36 -4.40 6.52 -15.70
CA TYR A 36 -4.19 7.08 -17.02
C TYR A 36 -4.58 6.06 -18.08
N ALA A 37 -5.07 6.56 -19.23
CA ALA A 37 -5.29 5.74 -20.40
C ALA A 37 -4.58 6.36 -21.60
N GLU A 38 -4.11 5.51 -22.50
CA GLU A 38 -3.51 5.94 -23.76
C GLU A 38 -4.51 6.71 -24.59
N ASP A 39 -4.12 7.90 -25.04
CA ASP A 39 -4.94 8.81 -25.85
C ASP A 39 -4.01 9.69 -26.70
N PRO A 40 -4.11 9.63 -28.05
CA PRO A 40 -3.25 10.46 -28.91
C PRO A 40 -3.34 11.96 -28.63
N LYS A 41 -4.44 12.44 -28.04
CA LYS A 41 -4.66 13.83 -27.64
C LYS A 41 -4.34 14.09 -26.15
N GLY A 42 -3.83 13.09 -25.45
CA GLY A 42 -3.51 13.16 -24.02
C GLY A 42 -2.39 14.16 -23.74
N ARG A 43 -2.51 14.86 -22.61
CA ARG A 43 -1.56 15.89 -22.17
C ARG A 43 -0.39 15.36 -21.35
N PHE A 44 -0.54 14.17 -20.81
CA PHE A 44 0.50 13.51 -20.00
C PHE A 44 1.36 12.62 -20.90
N LYS A 45 2.56 12.31 -20.42
CA LYS A 45 3.48 11.40 -21.09
C LYS A 45 3.74 10.18 -20.22
N GLY A 46 3.64 9.03 -20.80
CA GLY A 46 4.06 7.77 -20.18
C GLY A 46 5.57 7.59 -20.21
N LEU A 47 6.02 6.52 -19.59
CA LEU A 47 7.45 6.20 -19.44
C LEU A 47 8.16 6.03 -20.80
N HIS A 48 7.48 5.55 -21.81
CA HIS A 48 8.03 5.33 -23.16
C HIS A 48 7.57 6.39 -24.16
N GLY A 49 7.02 7.52 -23.69
CA GLY A 49 6.62 8.66 -24.50
C GLY A 49 5.18 8.63 -25.01
N GLU A 50 4.38 7.65 -24.58
CA GLU A 50 2.96 7.56 -24.93
C GLU A 50 2.21 8.81 -24.47
N SER A 51 1.25 9.26 -25.26
CA SER A 51 0.35 10.34 -24.84
C SER A 51 -0.79 9.75 -24.03
N LEU A 52 -1.04 10.33 -22.85
CA LEU A 52 -1.97 9.82 -21.85
C LEU A 52 -2.99 10.86 -21.43
N THR A 53 -4.22 10.44 -21.20
CA THR A 53 -5.26 11.22 -20.52
C THR A 53 -5.45 10.70 -19.10
N LYS A 54 -5.42 11.61 -18.12
CA LYS A 54 -5.67 11.31 -16.69
C LYS A 54 -7.16 11.26 -16.41
N PHE A 55 -7.58 10.23 -15.71
CA PHE A 55 -8.93 10.08 -15.17
C PHE A 55 -8.87 10.18 -13.64
N SER A 56 -9.64 11.11 -13.08
CA SER A 56 -9.81 11.27 -11.63
C SER A 56 -11.28 11.00 -11.31
N CYS A 57 -11.54 10.08 -10.39
CA CYS A 57 -12.87 9.58 -10.06
C CYS A 57 -13.21 9.93 -8.60
N GLY A 58 -14.48 10.25 -8.34
CA GLY A 58 -14.93 10.63 -7.00
C GLY A 58 -15.18 9.47 -6.05
N SER A 59 -15.26 8.24 -6.59
CA SER A 59 -15.54 7.04 -5.79
C SER A 59 -14.92 5.77 -6.41
N ASP A 60 -14.81 4.71 -5.61
CA ASP A 60 -14.40 3.38 -6.09
C ASP A 60 -15.36 2.86 -7.20
N ALA A 61 -16.65 3.13 -7.08
CA ALA A 61 -17.64 2.71 -8.07
C ALA A 61 -17.40 3.43 -9.42
N ASP A 62 -17.19 4.75 -9.39
CA ASP A 62 -16.88 5.53 -10.59
C ASP A 62 -15.54 5.11 -11.20
N PHE A 63 -14.54 4.85 -10.38
CA PHE A 63 -13.24 4.36 -10.82
C PHE A 63 -13.38 3.04 -11.60
N ARG A 64 -14.10 2.07 -11.04
CA ARG A 64 -14.34 0.78 -11.71
C ARG A 64 -15.13 0.94 -12.98
N LYS A 65 -16.16 1.79 -12.98
CA LYS A 65 -16.97 2.09 -14.17
C LYS A 65 -16.11 2.72 -15.27
N THR A 66 -15.35 3.78 -14.93
CA THR A 66 -14.50 4.50 -15.88
C THR A 66 -13.39 3.61 -16.44
N LYS A 67 -12.77 2.79 -15.59
CA LYS A 67 -11.78 1.78 -15.99
C LYS A 67 -12.37 0.80 -17.01
N ARG A 68 -13.58 0.29 -16.75
CA ARG A 68 -14.28 -0.63 -17.67
C ARG A 68 -14.59 0.01 -19.01
N MET A 69 -15.02 1.28 -19.01
CA MET A 69 -15.31 2.03 -20.24
C MET A 69 -14.06 2.27 -21.11
N ASN A 70 -12.88 2.23 -20.52
CA ASN A 70 -11.60 2.40 -21.21
C ASN A 70 -10.82 1.09 -21.36
N SER A 71 -11.45 -0.06 -21.16
CA SER A 71 -10.76 -1.37 -21.16
C SER A 71 -10.16 -1.78 -22.51
N ASN A 72 -10.56 -1.10 -23.61
CA ASN A 72 -9.99 -1.27 -24.93
C ASN A 72 -8.69 -0.47 -25.16
N LYS A 73 -8.25 0.32 -24.19
CA LYS A 73 -7.03 1.12 -24.23
C LYS A 73 -5.98 0.54 -23.31
N ASN A 74 -4.71 0.90 -23.52
CA ASN A 74 -3.67 0.64 -22.55
C ASN A 74 -3.88 1.53 -21.33
N LEU A 75 -4.03 0.93 -20.16
CA LEU A 75 -4.24 1.62 -18.90
C LEU A 75 -2.96 1.61 -18.06
N PHE A 76 -2.64 2.73 -17.45
CA PHE A 76 -1.47 2.92 -16.60
C PHE A 76 -1.91 3.32 -15.19
N GLU A 77 -1.24 2.79 -14.17
CA GLU A 77 -1.52 3.02 -12.75
C GLU A 77 -2.96 2.68 -12.32
N SER A 78 -3.66 1.90 -13.12
CA SER A 78 -5.06 1.50 -12.88
C SER A 78 -5.22 0.43 -11.80
N ASP A 79 -4.13 -0.11 -11.30
CA ASP A 79 -3.98 -1.11 -10.24
C ASP A 79 -3.36 -0.53 -8.97
N VAL A 80 -2.88 0.72 -9.02
CA VAL A 80 -2.29 1.39 -7.86
C VAL A 80 -3.35 1.63 -6.79
N LYS A 81 -3.09 1.14 -5.59
CA LYS A 81 -4.03 1.25 -4.45
C LYS A 81 -4.17 2.70 -3.99
N PRO A 82 -5.36 3.13 -3.48
CA PRO A 82 -5.57 4.47 -2.94
C PRO A 82 -4.57 4.90 -1.87
N VAL A 83 -4.09 3.96 -1.05
CA VAL A 83 -3.02 4.22 -0.07
C VAL A 83 -1.78 4.79 -0.74
N ASN A 84 -1.29 4.13 -1.80
CA ASN A 84 -0.07 4.55 -2.49
C ASN A 84 -0.24 5.92 -3.15
N LYS A 85 -1.41 6.19 -3.73
CA LYS A 85 -1.73 7.51 -4.32
C LYS A 85 -1.76 8.63 -3.27
N VAL A 86 -2.29 8.35 -2.08
CA VAL A 86 -2.28 9.32 -0.96
C VAL A 86 -0.86 9.53 -0.46
N LEU A 87 -0.08 8.46 -0.27
CA LEU A 87 1.31 8.57 0.17
C LEU A 87 2.18 9.32 -0.84
N GLU A 88 2.03 9.02 -2.13
CA GLU A 88 2.70 9.75 -3.21
C GLU A 88 2.38 11.25 -3.14
N LYS A 89 1.10 11.60 -3.03
CA LYS A 89 0.67 13.00 -3.04
C LYS A 89 1.14 13.82 -1.83
N TYR A 90 1.11 13.23 -0.64
CA TYR A 90 1.31 13.98 0.60
C TYR A 90 2.63 13.68 1.32
N TYR A 91 3.32 12.58 0.98
CA TYR A 91 4.49 12.09 1.70
C TYR A 91 5.71 11.83 0.81
N GLN A 92 5.63 12.08 -0.49
CA GLN A 92 6.70 11.84 -1.47
C GLN A 92 8.05 12.47 -1.08
N HIS A 93 8.02 13.64 -0.43
CA HIS A 93 9.21 14.40 -0.06
C HIS A 93 9.45 14.43 1.45
N THR A 94 8.80 13.58 2.21
CA THR A 94 9.02 13.51 3.65
C THR A 94 10.23 12.63 3.98
N ASN A 95 11.00 13.02 4.98
CA ASN A 95 12.10 12.19 5.48
C ASN A 95 11.54 10.85 6.01
N PRO A 96 12.32 9.76 5.94
CA PRO A 96 11.92 8.48 6.54
C PRO A 96 11.75 8.58 8.05
N ALA A 97 10.93 7.73 8.65
CA ALA A 97 10.73 7.68 10.08
C ALA A 97 12.00 7.21 10.78
N GLU A 98 12.32 7.83 11.90
CA GLU A 98 13.24 7.22 12.85
C GLU A 98 12.54 5.98 13.42
N MET A 99 12.93 4.82 12.92
CA MET A 99 12.41 3.53 13.36
C MET A 99 13.57 2.65 13.78
N HIS A 100 13.42 2.01 14.92
CA HIS A 100 14.25 0.86 15.26
C HIS A 100 13.58 -0.37 14.65
N VAL A 101 14.31 -1.07 13.77
CA VAL A 101 13.85 -2.31 13.15
C VAL A 101 14.64 -3.44 13.80
N ALA A 102 13.93 -4.36 14.45
CA ALA A 102 14.52 -5.58 14.96
C ALA A 102 14.09 -6.75 14.06
N PHE A 103 15.06 -7.50 13.60
CA PHE A 103 14.82 -8.79 12.99
C PHE A 103 15.15 -9.83 14.06
N PHE A 104 14.27 -10.78 14.26
CA PHE A 104 14.56 -11.90 15.13
C PHE A 104 14.08 -13.19 14.50
N ASP A 105 14.80 -14.23 14.73
CA ASP A 105 14.49 -15.59 14.33
C ASP A 105 14.42 -16.48 15.57
N ILE A 106 13.54 -17.47 15.54
CA ILE A 106 13.37 -18.42 16.62
C ILE A 106 13.60 -19.82 16.05
N GLU A 107 14.62 -20.49 16.57
CA GLU A 107 14.86 -21.88 16.27
C GLU A 107 14.23 -22.75 17.34
N THR A 108 13.44 -23.72 16.92
CA THR A 108 12.82 -24.71 17.81
C THR A 108 13.40 -26.09 17.53
N ASP A 109 13.37 -26.93 18.53
CA ASP A 109 13.75 -28.33 18.37
C ASP A 109 12.81 -29.03 17.38
N PHE A 110 13.37 -30.04 16.71
CA PHE A 110 12.65 -30.87 15.75
C PHE A 110 12.53 -32.28 16.31
N ASP A 111 11.31 -32.70 16.58
CA ASP A 111 11.03 -34.08 16.95
C ASP A 111 10.93 -34.96 15.70
N ARG A 112 11.66 -36.09 15.70
CA ARG A 112 11.68 -36.97 14.52
C ARG A 112 10.39 -37.71 14.25
N GLU A 113 9.54 -37.88 15.27
CA GLU A 113 8.27 -38.58 15.16
C GLU A 113 7.11 -37.64 14.85
N THR A 114 7.10 -36.46 15.50
CA THR A 114 5.99 -35.49 15.40
C THR A 114 6.30 -34.29 14.53
N GLY A 115 7.55 -34.04 14.19
CA GLY A 115 7.97 -32.89 13.38
C GLY A 115 8.08 -31.61 14.20
N TYR A 116 7.78 -30.47 13.56
CA TYR A 116 7.71 -29.18 14.25
C TYR A 116 6.38 -29.02 14.99
N SER A 117 6.40 -28.40 16.15
CA SER A 117 5.18 -28.04 16.87
C SER A 117 4.28 -27.11 16.05
N SER A 118 2.98 -27.29 16.17
CA SER A 118 2.03 -26.26 15.71
C SER A 118 2.16 -25.00 16.59
N PRO A 119 1.78 -23.83 16.08
CA PRO A 119 1.76 -22.60 16.89
C PRO A 119 0.84 -22.69 18.12
N GLU A 120 -0.22 -23.52 18.05
CA GLU A 120 -1.18 -23.73 19.13
C GLU A 120 -0.63 -24.66 20.21
N ASP A 121 0.18 -25.63 19.80
CA ASP A 121 0.71 -26.66 20.70
C ASP A 121 2.01 -26.22 21.37
N ALA A 122 2.89 -25.57 20.61
CA ALA A 122 4.16 -25.01 21.07
C ALA A 122 4.94 -25.96 22.01
N SER A 123 4.90 -27.27 21.72
CA SER A 123 5.46 -28.32 22.59
C SER A 123 6.98 -28.45 22.47
N ASN A 124 7.59 -27.99 21.36
CA ASN A 124 9.01 -28.11 21.14
C ASN A 124 9.79 -26.98 21.86
N ALA A 125 10.95 -27.32 22.38
CA ALA A 125 11.80 -26.35 23.05
C ALA A 125 12.32 -25.27 22.05
N ILE A 126 12.42 -24.03 22.52
CA ILE A 126 13.15 -22.99 21.81
C ILE A 126 14.64 -23.22 22.03
N LEU A 127 15.40 -23.40 20.96
CA LEU A 127 16.84 -23.65 21.00
C LEU A 127 17.63 -22.33 20.99
N SER A 128 17.21 -21.39 20.13
CA SER A 128 17.86 -20.09 20.05
C SER A 128 16.89 -18.99 19.59
N VAL A 129 17.26 -17.75 19.91
CA VAL A 129 16.62 -16.52 19.41
C VAL A 129 17.75 -15.61 18.96
N ALA A 130 17.77 -15.23 17.67
CA ALA A 130 18.78 -14.39 17.06
C ALA A 130 18.21 -13.04 16.62
#